data_09a4c1128193b25142d5c6a6a19563a3
#
_entry.id   09a4c1128193b25142d5c6a6a19563a3
#
_cell.length_a   1.000
_cell.length_b   1.000
_cell.length_c   1.000
_cell.angle_alpha   90.00
_cell.angle_beta   90.00
_cell.angle_gamma   90.00
#
_symmetry.space_group_name_H-M   'P 1'
#
loop_
_entity.id
_entity.type
_entity.pdbx_description
1 polymer ?
#
loop_
_entity_poly.entity_id
_entity_poly.type
_entity_poly.pdbx_seq_one_letter_code
_entity_poly.pdbx_strand_id
1 'polypeptide(L)'
;RFNVEIDEIDACPVQIQGPKAKALMQDLIGDQVDMNNIPFYGLAEAKVGGRSCVISQSGFSGEAGYEIYLRNATLYAEDMWNAVLKAGKKHKLMVIAPAHHRRIQAGILSWGQDMDQEHNPFQCNLGYQVSLSGKGEWNKQTDYVGKDALETMKEQLKNGVKPYKLQLVGLELGGKPIEEYAPDFWLISNSSGGKPVGYITSPWYHPEKRQNIAMGYVPYEGNLNTKGFPIGNFGKKYKVHLPKKYSNKPVDAVVVPIPFTESFNPNTREVK
;
A
#
# COMPACT_ATOMS: atom_id res chain seq x y z
N ARG A 1 29.62 17.16 2.82
CA ARG A 1 28.91 17.14 4.13
C ARG A 1 27.74 18.08 4.02
N PHE A 2 26.58 17.65 4.48
CA PHE A 2 25.36 18.47 4.56
C PHE A 2 25.23 19.01 5.99
N ASN A 3 24.71 20.24 6.17
CA ASN A 3 24.29 20.73 7.46
C ASN A 3 22.88 20.19 7.71
N VAL A 4 22.76 19.18 8.54
CA VAL A 4 21.51 18.44 8.79
C VAL A 4 21.35 18.26 10.30
N GLU A 5 20.17 18.54 10.79
CA GLU A 5 19.69 18.21 12.13
C GLU A 5 18.62 17.12 12.03
N ILE A 6 18.67 16.13 12.88
CA ILE A 6 17.75 14.99 12.92
C ILE A 6 17.21 14.88 14.33
N ASP A 7 15.90 15.14 14.49
CA ASP A 7 15.22 15.11 15.77
C ASP A 7 14.07 14.08 15.76
N GLU A 8 13.83 13.47 16.90
CA GLU A 8 12.60 12.72 17.17
C GLU A 8 11.52 13.72 17.62
N ILE A 9 10.46 13.84 16.82
CA ILE A 9 9.38 14.79 17.10
C ILE A 9 8.23 14.12 17.86
N ASP A 10 7.64 14.82 18.81
CA ASP A 10 6.39 14.42 19.48
C ASP A 10 5.20 14.68 18.54
N ALA A 11 4.86 13.69 17.71
CA ALA A 11 3.75 13.74 16.76
C ALA A 11 2.93 12.45 16.79
N CYS A 12 1.61 12.58 16.66
CA CYS A 12 0.69 11.44 16.56
C CYS A 12 -0.18 11.58 15.31
N PRO A 13 -0.15 10.61 14.37
CA PRO A 13 -1.02 10.60 13.21
C PRO A 13 -2.39 9.98 13.52
N VAL A 14 -3.45 10.62 13.02
CA VAL A 14 -4.80 10.06 12.96
C VAL A 14 -5.27 10.07 11.52
N GLN A 15 -5.79 8.95 11.03
CA GLN A 15 -6.32 8.84 9.67
C GLN A 15 -7.84 8.99 9.66
N ILE A 16 -8.35 9.81 8.74
CA ILE A 16 -9.78 9.92 8.41
C ILE A 16 -9.95 9.48 6.97
N GLN A 17 -10.58 8.32 6.77
CA GLN A 17 -10.65 7.65 5.48
C GLN A 17 -12.09 7.38 5.07
N GLY A 18 -12.36 7.39 3.75
CA GLY A 18 -13.63 7.04 3.15
C GLY A 18 -14.33 8.21 2.44
N PRO A 19 -15.50 7.97 1.80
CA PRO A 19 -16.11 8.92 0.88
C PRO A 19 -16.57 10.25 1.53
N LYS A 20 -16.69 10.29 2.84
CA LYS A 20 -17.04 11.50 3.60
C LYS A 20 -15.86 12.21 4.26
N ALA A 21 -14.65 11.68 4.09
CA ALA A 21 -13.45 12.20 4.75
C ALA A 21 -13.22 13.69 4.45
N LYS A 22 -13.36 14.09 3.18
CA LYS A 22 -13.20 15.50 2.76
C LYS A 22 -14.19 16.44 3.43
N ALA A 23 -15.48 16.07 3.43
CA ALA A 23 -16.54 16.87 4.05
C ALA A 23 -16.34 16.98 5.58
N LEU A 24 -15.93 15.88 6.23
CA LEU A 24 -15.61 15.88 7.64
C LEU A 24 -14.41 16.79 7.94
N MET A 25 -13.35 16.70 7.13
CA MET A 25 -12.17 17.55 7.31
C MET A 25 -12.51 19.03 7.16
N GLN A 26 -13.30 19.42 6.14
CA GLN A 26 -13.72 20.80 5.96
C GLN A 26 -14.52 21.33 7.16
N ASP A 27 -15.41 20.50 7.73
CA ASP A 27 -16.13 20.85 8.94
C ASP A 27 -15.25 20.95 10.19
N LEU A 28 -14.21 20.13 10.25
CA LEU A 28 -13.28 20.05 11.39
C LEU A 28 -12.38 21.28 11.47
N ILE A 29 -11.91 21.75 10.31
CA ILE A 29 -10.94 22.86 10.24
C ILE A 29 -11.56 24.18 9.79
N GLY A 30 -12.82 24.20 9.31
CA GLY A 30 -13.50 25.42 8.84
C GLY A 30 -12.77 26.04 7.64
N ASP A 31 -12.71 27.35 7.61
CA ASP A 31 -12.13 28.14 6.51
C ASP A 31 -10.60 28.29 6.59
N GLN A 32 -9.93 27.58 7.50
CA GLN A 32 -8.46 27.68 7.64
C GLN A 32 -7.73 27.23 6.36
N VAL A 33 -8.23 26.17 5.71
CA VAL A 33 -7.71 25.63 4.46
C VAL A 33 -8.87 25.11 3.62
N ASP A 34 -8.84 25.41 2.33
CA ASP A 34 -9.75 24.77 1.37
C ASP A 34 -9.22 23.36 1.05
N MET A 35 -9.97 22.35 1.46
CA MET A 35 -9.61 20.93 1.23
C MET A 35 -9.57 20.55 -0.25
N ASN A 36 -10.08 21.40 -1.17
CA ASN A 36 -9.95 21.18 -2.62
C ASN A 36 -8.52 21.49 -3.12
N ASN A 37 -7.79 22.31 -2.40
CA ASN A 37 -6.47 22.77 -2.79
C ASN A 37 -5.32 21.90 -2.25
N ILE A 38 -5.61 20.84 -1.51
CA ILE A 38 -4.60 19.89 -1.06
C ILE A 38 -4.56 18.75 -2.09
N PRO A 39 -3.51 18.66 -2.94
CA PRO A 39 -3.38 17.55 -3.88
C PRO A 39 -3.03 16.25 -3.15
N PHE A 40 -3.16 15.13 -3.84
CA PHE A 40 -2.73 13.84 -3.29
C PHE A 40 -1.22 13.88 -2.96
N TYR A 41 -0.87 13.44 -1.74
CA TYR A 41 0.45 13.65 -1.09
C TYR A 41 0.82 15.12 -0.85
N GLY A 42 -0.09 16.07 -1.07
CA GLY A 42 0.06 17.43 -0.61
C GLY A 42 -0.24 17.56 0.88
N LEU A 43 0.19 18.65 1.45
CA LEU A 43 -0.03 18.96 2.87
C LEU A 43 -0.42 20.42 3.08
N ALA A 44 -1.06 20.69 4.24
CA ALA A 44 -1.37 22.00 4.73
C ALA A 44 -1.26 22.05 6.26
N GLU A 45 -1.03 23.22 6.82
CA GLU A 45 -1.07 23.42 8.27
C GLU A 45 -2.42 24.00 8.68
N ALA A 46 -3.02 23.46 9.72
CA ALA A 46 -4.27 23.92 10.30
C ALA A 46 -4.35 23.59 11.79
N LYS A 47 -5.34 24.15 12.46
CA LYS A 47 -5.65 23.81 13.86
C LYS A 47 -6.83 22.85 13.93
N VAL A 48 -6.66 21.77 14.68
CA VAL A 48 -7.71 20.80 15.00
C VAL A 48 -7.91 20.80 16.51
N GLY A 49 -9.14 21.09 16.97
CA GLY A 49 -9.38 21.26 18.40
C GLY A 49 -8.56 22.39 19.05
N GLY A 50 -8.20 23.41 18.27
CA GLY A 50 -7.34 24.52 18.72
C GLY A 50 -5.83 24.22 18.71
N ARG A 51 -5.40 23.00 18.32
CA ARG A 51 -4.02 22.51 18.35
C ARG A 51 -3.41 22.47 16.96
N SER A 52 -2.14 22.84 16.85
CA SER A 52 -1.41 22.89 15.56
C SER A 52 -1.21 21.49 15.00
N CYS A 53 -1.64 21.29 13.76
CA CYS A 53 -1.54 20.04 13.02
C CYS A 53 -1.01 20.27 11.61
N VAL A 54 -0.36 19.25 11.07
CA VAL A 54 -0.12 19.11 9.62
C VAL A 54 -1.18 18.14 9.10
N ILE A 55 -1.85 18.51 8.02
CA ILE A 55 -2.86 17.68 7.35
C ILE A 55 -2.31 17.28 5.99
N SER A 56 -2.28 15.99 5.72
CA SER A 56 -1.87 15.45 4.41
C SER A 56 -3.05 14.73 3.75
N GLN A 57 -3.21 14.90 2.44
CA GLN A 57 -4.12 14.05 1.65
C GLN A 57 -3.41 12.74 1.33
N SER A 58 -3.43 11.84 2.27
CA SER A 58 -2.79 10.54 2.23
C SER A 58 -3.57 9.51 3.06
N GLY A 59 -3.16 8.25 3.02
CA GLY A 59 -3.76 7.20 3.81
C GLY A 59 -3.29 5.81 3.41
N PHE A 60 -3.69 4.82 4.20
CA PHE A 60 -3.30 3.42 4.07
C PHE A 60 -4.49 2.49 3.79
N SER A 61 -5.57 3.03 3.24
CA SER A 61 -6.82 2.28 2.99
C SER A 61 -7.16 2.07 1.52
N GLY A 62 -6.55 2.85 0.62
CA GLY A 62 -6.95 2.95 -0.78
C GLY A 62 -8.21 3.79 -1.00
N GLU A 63 -8.83 4.29 0.06
CA GLU A 63 -9.96 5.23 0.02
C GLU A 63 -9.46 6.68 -0.07
N ALA A 64 -10.35 7.58 -0.46
CA ALA A 64 -10.09 9.01 -0.30
C ALA A 64 -9.96 9.33 1.20
N GLY A 65 -8.93 10.10 1.56
CA GLY A 65 -8.71 10.38 2.97
C GLY A 65 -7.60 11.35 3.28
N TYR A 66 -7.46 11.59 4.56
CA TYR A 66 -6.49 12.52 5.11
C TYR A 66 -5.84 11.93 6.35
N GLU A 67 -4.60 12.33 6.59
CA GLU A 67 -3.86 12.06 7.81
C GLU A 67 -3.61 13.38 8.54
N ILE A 68 -3.93 13.42 9.82
CA ILE A 68 -3.74 14.57 10.70
C ILE A 68 -2.56 14.25 11.60
N TYR A 69 -1.48 15.00 11.49
CA TYR A 69 -0.29 14.87 12.32
C TYR A 69 -0.31 15.97 13.39
N LEU A 70 -0.68 15.59 14.60
CA LEU A 70 -0.72 16.51 15.75
C LEU A 70 0.70 16.75 16.27
N ARG A 71 1.08 18.03 16.43
CA ARG A 71 2.32 18.44 17.11
C ARG A 71 2.10 18.48 18.62
N ASN A 72 3.13 18.13 19.38
CA ASN A 72 3.09 17.98 20.86
C ASN A 72 1.96 17.03 21.28
N ALA A 73 1.93 15.85 20.66
CA ALA A 73 0.85 14.89 20.77
C ALA A 73 0.69 14.35 22.20
N THR A 74 1.78 14.16 22.93
CA THR A 74 1.76 13.75 24.35
C THR A 74 0.89 14.65 25.21
N LEU A 75 0.81 15.94 24.89
CA LEU A 75 0.02 16.90 25.66
C LEU A 75 -1.42 17.07 25.15
N TYR A 76 -1.65 16.90 23.85
CA TYR A 76 -2.86 17.38 23.19
C TYR A 76 -3.64 16.34 22.39
N ALA A 77 -3.24 15.06 22.45
CA ALA A 77 -3.90 14.00 21.68
C ALA A 77 -5.40 13.89 21.98
N GLU A 78 -5.80 14.03 23.24
CA GLU A 78 -7.20 13.97 23.66
C GLU A 78 -8.04 15.14 23.08
N ASP A 79 -7.50 16.35 23.06
CA ASP A 79 -8.16 17.53 22.50
C ASP A 79 -8.48 17.31 21.01
N MET A 80 -7.48 16.86 20.23
CA MET A 80 -7.64 16.55 18.81
C MET A 80 -8.64 15.43 18.61
N TRP A 81 -8.50 14.31 19.34
CA TRP A 81 -9.37 13.16 19.24
C TRP A 81 -10.84 13.52 19.48
N ASN A 82 -11.12 14.26 20.56
CA ASN A 82 -12.48 14.70 20.89
C ASN A 82 -13.05 15.65 19.83
N ALA A 83 -12.23 16.53 19.24
CA ALA A 83 -12.65 17.39 18.15
C ALA A 83 -13.04 16.58 16.90
N VAL A 84 -12.22 15.58 16.52
CA VAL A 84 -12.51 14.66 15.42
C VAL A 84 -13.80 13.88 15.65
N LEU A 85 -13.97 13.29 16.83
CA LEU A 85 -15.20 12.55 17.17
C LEU A 85 -16.45 13.45 17.15
N LYS A 86 -16.34 14.67 17.66
CA LYS A 86 -17.46 15.64 17.67
C LYS A 86 -17.86 16.01 16.24
N ALA A 87 -16.91 16.40 15.38
CA ALA A 87 -17.17 16.72 13.97
C ALA A 87 -17.69 15.51 13.20
N GLY A 88 -17.17 14.32 13.52
CA GLY A 88 -17.49 13.06 12.86
C GLY A 88 -18.92 12.58 13.04
N LYS A 89 -19.63 12.99 14.10
CA LYS A 89 -20.99 12.51 14.41
C LYS A 89 -21.97 12.70 13.24
N LYS A 90 -22.00 13.89 12.63
CA LYS A 90 -22.91 14.17 11.50
C LYS A 90 -22.54 13.40 10.23
N HIS A 91 -21.27 12.99 10.10
CA HIS A 91 -20.77 12.20 8.98
C HIS A 91 -20.88 10.69 9.20
N LYS A 92 -21.39 10.25 10.36
CA LYS A 92 -21.46 8.85 10.78
C LYS A 92 -20.06 8.22 10.85
N LEU A 93 -19.09 8.98 11.36
CA LEU A 93 -17.73 8.49 11.59
C LEU A 93 -17.77 7.28 12.53
N MET A 94 -17.02 6.24 12.16
CA MET A 94 -16.80 5.08 13.01
C MET A 94 -15.29 4.96 13.31
N VAL A 95 -14.97 4.69 14.57
CA VAL A 95 -13.59 4.38 14.97
C VAL A 95 -13.30 2.94 14.60
N ILE A 96 -12.23 2.74 13.84
CA ILE A 96 -11.73 1.42 13.44
C ILE A 96 -10.23 1.34 13.68
N ALA A 97 -9.69 0.12 13.75
CA ALA A 97 -8.25 -0.12 13.64
C ALA A 97 -7.81 -0.09 12.17
N PRO A 98 -6.49 -0.03 11.87
CA PRO A 98 -5.99 -0.19 10.51
C PRO A 98 -6.57 -1.44 9.84
N ALA A 99 -7.22 -1.25 8.70
CA ALA A 99 -7.97 -2.29 8.03
C ALA A 99 -7.10 -3.00 6.99
N HIS A 100 -6.48 -4.14 7.36
CA HIS A 100 -5.64 -4.93 6.45
C HIS A 100 -6.34 -5.29 5.15
N HIS A 101 -7.63 -5.67 5.19
CA HIS A 101 -8.39 -6.00 4.00
C HIS A 101 -8.42 -4.83 2.98
N ARG A 102 -8.59 -3.59 3.43
CA ARG A 102 -8.65 -2.41 2.56
C ARG A 102 -7.33 -2.18 1.83
N ARG A 103 -6.21 -2.16 2.58
CA ARG A 103 -4.90 -1.98 1.96
C ARG A 103 -4.56 -3.09 0.96
N ILE A 104 -4.92 -4.34 1.30
CA ILE A 104 -4.67 -5.50 0.42
C ILE A 104 -5.50 -5.37 -0.86
N GLN A 105 -6.79 -5.04 -0.77
CA GLN A 105 -7.64 -4.78 -1.92
C GLN A 105 -7.06 -3.70 -2.84
N ALA A 106 -6.54 -2.63 -2.24
CA ALA A 106 -5.92 -1.52 -2.96
C ALA A 106 -4.47 -1.80 -3.42
N GLY A 107 -3.91 -2.96 -3.07
CA GLY A 107 -2.53 -3.31 -3.42
C GLY A 107 -1.47 -2.47 -2.71
N ILE A 108 -1.79 -1.92 -1.52
CA ILE A 108 -0.86 -1.12 -0.72
C ILE A 108 0.01 -2.06 0.12
N LEU A 109 1.32 -1.97 -0.08
CA LEU A 109 2.30 -2.79 0.60
C LEU A 109 2.50 -2.34 2.04
N SER A 110 2.77 -3.29 2.92
CA SER A 110 3.17 -3.04 4.30
C SER A 110 4.64 -3.39 4.49
N TRP A 111 5.41 -2.44 5.04
CA TRP A 111 6.79 -2.69 5.42
C TRP A 111 6.86 -3.75 6.52
N GLY A 112 7.83 -4.63 6.42
CA GLY A 112 8.01 -5.78 7.32
C GLY A 112 7.10 -6.97 7.01
N GLN A 113 6.06 -6.80 6.18
CA GLN A 113 5.18 -7.90 5.78
C GLN A 113 5.27 -8.20 4.28
N ASP A 114 5.09 -7.20 3.41
CA ASP A 114 5.14 -7.41 1.96
C ASP A 114 6.51 -7.08 1.37
N MET A 115 7.30 -6.28 2.05
CA MET A 115 8.64 -5.89 1.66
C MET A 115 9.47 -5.51 2.88
N ASP A 116 10.78 -5.59 2.74
CA ASP A 116 11.78 -5.16 3.71
C ASP A 116 13.05 -4.69 2.98
N GLN A 117 14.14 -4.53 3.70
CA GLN A 117 15.43 -4.08 3.13
C GLN A 117 16.07 -5.08 2.15
N GLU A 118 15.62 -6.33 2.12
CA GLU A 118 16.10 -7.35 1.17
C GLU A 118 15.38 -7.29 -0.19
N HIS A 119 14.35 -6.45 -0.31
CA HIS A 119 13.54 -6.31 -1.50
C HIS A 119 13.86 -5.01 -2.25
N ASN A 120 14.07 -5.10 -3.57
CA ASN A 120 14.26 -3.93 -4.41
C ASN A 120 12.92 -3.41 -5.00
N PRO A 121 12.86 -2.13 -5.42
CA PRO A 121 11.62 -1.52 -5.92
C PRO A 121 11.00 -2.22 -7.13
N PHE A 122 11.81 -2.78 -8.04
CA PHE A 122 11.30 -3.49 -9.22
C PHE A 122 10.61 -4.79 -8.83
N GLN A 123 11.19 -5.51 -7.88
CA GLN A 123 10.64 -6.75 -7.32
C GLN A 123 9.30 -6.52 -6.61
N CYS A 124 9.10 -5.35 -6.01
CA CYS A 124 7.89 -4.97 -5.28
C CYS A 124 6.83 -4.25 -6.13
N ASN A 125 6.97 -4.20 -7.45
CA ASN A 125 6.11 -3.40 -8.35
C ASN A 125 6.14 -1.89 -8.08
N LEU A 126 7.16 -1.37 -7.41
CA LEU A 126 7.36 0.05 -7.11
C LEU A 126 8.32 0.75 -8.10
N GLY A 127 8.66 0.09 -9.20
CA GLY A 127 9.58 0.63 -10.21
C GLY A 127 9.12 1.97 -10.79
N TYR A 128 7.84 2.28 -10.78
CA TYR A 128 7.30 3.56 -11.23
C TYR A 128 7.71 4.74 -10.33
N GLN A 129 8.11 4.48 -9.09
CA GLN A 129 8.61 5.49 -8.16
C GLN A 129 10.12 5.75 -8.33
N VAL A 130 10.81 4.91 -9.12
CA VAL A 130 12.25 5.03 -9.34
C VAL A 130 12.54 6.00 -10.46
N SER A 131 13.23 7.11 -10.15
CA SER A 131 13.56 8.16 -11.10
C SER A 131 14.96 7.93 -11.68
N LEU A 132 15.03 7.26 -12.85
CA LEU A 132 16.31 6.94 -13.52
C LEU A 132 16.51 7.66 -14.86
N SER A 133 15.47 8.26 -15.44
CA SER A 133 15.49 8.58 -16.87
C SER A 133 15.63 10.05 -17.24
N GLY A 134 15.75 10.92 -16.29
CA GLY A 134 15.84 12.33 -16.63
C GLY A 134 14.58 12.93 -17.27
N LYS A 135 13.40 12.27 -17.19
CA LYS A 135 12.14 12.74 -17.79
C LYS A 135 10.99 12.62 -16.82
N GLY A 136 10.20 13.67 -16.67
CA GLY A 136 9.00 13.73 -15.83
C GLY A 136 9.15 14.63 -14.60
N GLU A 137 8.04 14.90 -13.94
CA GLU A 137 7.93 15.85 -12.81
C GLU A 137 8.81 15.49 -11.60
N TRP A 138 9.06 14.21 -11.40
CA TRP A 138 9.90 13.66 -10.31
C TRP A 138 11.33 13.38 -10.74
N ASN A 139 11.70 13.85 -11.92
CA ASN A 139 12.98 13.59 -12.50
C ASN A 139 14.06 14.47 -11.91
N LYS A 140 14.74 13.96 -10.92
CA LYS A 140 15.96 14.56 -10.41
C LYS A 140 17.16 13.93 -11.13
N GLN A 141 17.89 14.73 -11.87
CA GLN A 141 19.21 14.34 -12.41
C GLN A 141 20.27 14.17 -11.31
N THR A 142 19.87 14.39 -10.05
CA THR A 142 20.74 14.29 -8.89
C THR A 142 21.08 12.85 -8.55
N ASP A 143 22.29 12.63 -8.11
CA ASP A 143 22.71 11.37 -7.54
C ASP A 143 22.02 11.10 -6.22
N TYR A 144 21.72 9.82 -5.98
CA TYR A 144 21.16 9.31 -4.74
C TYR A 144 21.72 7.90 -4.46
N VAL A 145 21.69 7.50 -3.21
CA VAL A 145 22.17 6.18 -2.79
C VAL A 145 21.36 5.07 -3.49
N GLY A 146 22.08 4.15 -4.16
CA GLY A 146 21.48 3.02 -4.89
C GLY A 146 21.10 3.30 -6.35
N LYS A 147 21.31 4.51 -6.89
CA LYS A 147 21.00 4.85 -8.28
C LYS A 147 21.68 3.92 -9.27
N ASP A 148 22.99 3.73 -9.17
CA ASP A 148 23.78 2.88 -10.09
C ASP A 148 23.29 1.42 -10.09
N ALA A 149 22.93 0.91 -8.90
CA ALA A 149 22.38 -0.44 -8.78
C ALA A 149 21.01 -0.56 -9.46
N LEU A 150 20.15 0.44 -9.32
CA LEU A 150 18.85 0.45 -9.97
C LEU A 150 18.95 0.65 -11.49
N GLU A 151 19.88 1.47 -11.97
CA GLU A 151 20.18 1.62 -13.40
C GLU A 151 20.67 0.28 -13.99
N THR A 152 21.59 -0.39 -13.31
CA THR A 152 22.08 -1.72 -13.70
C THR A 152 20.95 -2.73 -13.75
N MET A 153 20.09 -2.80 -12.74
CA MET A 153 18.92 -3.70 -12.74
C MET A 153 17.97 -3.39 -13.90
N LYS A 154 17.69 -2.12 -14.16
CA LYS A 154 16.81 -1.70 -15.25
C LYS A 154 17.38 -2.13 -16.62
N GLU A 155 18.67 -1.98 -16.83
CA GLU A 155 19.32 -2.42 -18.06
C GLU A 155 19.32 -3.97 -18.20
N GLN A 156 19.55 -4.69 -17.09
CA GLN A 156 19.42 -6.15 -17.06
C GLN A 156 18.01 -6.60 -17.46
N LEU A 157 16.98 -6.02 -16.84
CA LEU A 157 15.58 -6.31 -17.16
C LEU A 157 15.26 -6.06 -18.63
N LYS A 158 15.71 -4.93 -19.20
CA LYS A 158 15.53 -4.57 -20.61
C LYS A 158 16.19 -5.56 -21.57
N ASN A 159 17.33 -6.15 -21.16
CA ASN A 159 18.07 -7.15 -21.91
C ASN A 159 17.59 -8.59 -21.62
N GLY A 160 16.47 -8.79 -20.94
CA GLY A 160 15.90 -10.11 -20.61
C GLY A 160 16.62 -10.85 -19.50
N VAL A 161 17.56 -10.20 -18.80
CA VAL A 161 18.23 -10.78 -17.62
C VAL A 161 17.33 -10.62 -16.41
N LYS A 162 17.25 -11.64 -15.57
CA LYS A 162 16.44 -11.64 -14.33
C LYS A 162 17.33 -11.28 -13.14
N PRO A 163 17.33 -10.01 -12.67
CA PRO A 163 18.24 -9.58 -11.60
C PRO A 163 17.84 -10.12 -10.22
N TYR A 164 16.65 -10.69 -10.09
CA TYR A 164 16.13 -11.31 -8.87
C TYR A 164 15.28 -12.55 -9.20
N LYS A 165 14.99 -13.37 -8.20
CA LYS A 165 14.33 -14.69 -8.37
C LYS A 165 12.81 -14.62 -8.28
N LEU A 166 12.28 -13.77 -7.41
CA LEU A 166 10.86 -13.71 -7.06
C LEU A 166 10.30 -12.32 -7.36
N GLN A 167 9.05 -12.27 -7.84
CA GLN A 167 8.30 -11.07 -8.14
C GLN A 167 7.04 -11.01 -7.28
N LEU A 168 6.75 -9.87 -6.69
CA LEU A 168 5.48 -9.61 -6.03
C LEU A 168 4.34 -9.64 -7.05
N VAL A 169 3.26 -10.35 -6.71
CA VAL A 169 2.06 -10.49 -7.53
C VAL A 169 0.80 -10.46 -6.68
N GLY A 170 -0.34 -10.18 -7.32
CA GLY A 170 -1.65 -10.50 -6.80
C GLY A 170 -2.00 -11.96 -7.08
N LEU A 171 -2.76 -12.57 -6.18
CA LEU A 171 -3.24 -13.93 -6.29
C LEU A 171 -4.72 -14.00 -5.89
N GLU A 172 -5.53 -14.71 -6.64
CA GLU A 172 -6.85 -15.17 -6.24
C GLU A 172 -6.74 -16.62 -5.77
N LEU A 173 -7.29 -16.91 -4.58
CA LEU A 173 -7.10 -18.19 -3.88
C LEU A 173 -8.43 -18.89 -3.62
N GLY A 174 -8.43 -20.24 -3.67
CA GLY A 174 -9.48 -21.05 -3.09
C GLY A 174 -9.45 -21.09 -1.56
N GLY A 175 -10.25 -21.97 -0.97
CA GLY A 175 -10.35 -22.18 0.47
C GLY A 175 -11.51 -21.43 1.12
N LYS A 176 -11.66 -21.59 2.45
CA LYS A 176 -12.64 -20.83 3.24
C LYS A 176 -12.23 -19.37 3.32
N PRO A 177 -13.19 -18.44 3.56
CA PRO A 177 -12.88 -17.03 3.75
C PRO A 177 -11.78 -16.78 4.80
N ILE A 178 -10.81 -15.92 4.43
CA ILE A 178 -9.69 -15.52 5.29
C ILE A 178 -10.03 -14.16 5.85
N GLU A 179 -10.45 -14.10 7.10
CA GLU A 179 -10.95 -12.87 7.75
C GLU A 179 -10.13 -12.48 8.98
N GLU A 180 -8.93 -13.08 9.11
CA GLU A 180 -8.02 -12.81 10.20
C GLU A 180 -6.64 -12.44 9.66
N TYR A 181 -5.91 -11.63 10.43
CA TYR A 181 -4.53 -11.31 10.14
C TYR A 181 -3.67 -12.58 10.12
N ALA A 182 -2.84 -12.71 9.08
CA ALA A 182 -1.89 -13.80 8.93
C ALA A 182 -0.48 -13.31 9.33
N PRO A 183 0.02 -13.70 10.49
CA PRO A 183 1.36 -13.27 10.95
C PRO A 183 2.48 -14.01 10.20
N ASP A 184 2.19 -15.19 9.69
CA ASP A 184 3.16 -16.07 9.02
C ASP A 184 2.98 -16.05 7.51
N PHE A 185 4.06 -16.29 6.79
CA PHE A 185 4.04 -16.48 5.34
C PHE A 185 3.59 -17.90 4.98
N TRP A 186 2.70 -18.00 4.00
CA TRP A 186 2.20 -19.29 3.55
C TRP A 186 2.85 -19.71 2.25
N LEU A 187 3.27 -20.97 2.19
CA LEU A 187 4.07 -21.47 1.08
C LEU A 187 3.25 -21.65 -0.20
N ILE A 188 3.89 -21.32 -1.32
CA ILE A 188 3.38 -21.53 -2.67
C ILE A 188 4.21 -22.63 -3.33
N SER A 189 3.54 -23.61 -3.97
CA SER A 189 4.17 -24.62 -4.82
C SER A 189 3.65 -24.54 -6.26
N ASN A 190 4.32 -25.21 -7.20
CA ASN A 190 3.82 -25.31 -8.56
C ASN A 190 2.44 -25.98 -8.61
N SER A 191 1.69 -25.80 -9.70
CA SER A 191 0.35 -26.39 -9.88
C SER A 191 0.32 -27.92 -9.80
N SER A 192 1.43 -28.58 -10.13
CA SER A 192 1.64 -30.02 -9.96
C SER A 192 2.01 -30.43 -8.53
N GLY A 193 2.18 -29.47 -7.61
CA GLY A 193 2.73 -29.69 -6.27
C GLY A 193 4.25 -29.66 -6.23
N GLY A 194 4.86 -30.24 -5.21
CA GLY A 194 6.31 -30.32 -5.05
C GLY A 194 6.86 -29.31 -4.05
N LYS A 195 8.16 -28.99 -4.21
CA LYS A 195 8.87 -28.06 -3.30
C LYS A 195 8.29 -26.64 -3.40
N PRO A 196 8.30 -25.86 -2.31
CA PRO A 196 7.91 -24.47 -2.33
C PRO A 196 8.74 -23.66 -3.33
N VAL A 197 8.07 -22.79 -4.07
CA VAL A 197 8.68 -21.89 -5.07
C VAL A 197 8.45 -20.42 -4.76
N GLY A 198 7.60 -20.11 -3.76
CA GLY A 198 7.26 -18.77 -3.35
C GLY A 198 6.46 -18.76 -2.05
N TYR A 199 5.91 -17.62 -1.70
CA TYR A 199 5.16 -17.45 -0.45
C TYR A 199 4.13 -16.32 -0.54
N ILE A 200 3.05 -16.44 0.24
CA ILE A 200 2.03 -15.43 0.48
C ILE A 200 2.48 -14.53 1.64
N THR A 201 2.31 -13.23 1.49
CA THR A 201 2.61 -12.23 2.51
C THR A 201 1.35 -11.66 3.17
N SER A 202 0.34 -11.36 2.38
CA SER A 202 -0.84 -10.61 2.82
C SER A 202 -2.12 -11.19 2.20
N PRO A 203 -2.71 -12.24 2.80
CA PRO A 203 -3.97 -12.80 2.35
C PRO A 203 -5.16 -12.13 3.04
N TRP A 204 -6.31 -12.04 2.34
CA TRP A 204 -7.59 -11.62 2.89
C TRP A 204 -8.77 -12.06 2.01
N TYR A 205 -9.98 -12.13 2.59
CA TYR A 205 -11.21 -12.34 1.84
C TYR A 205 -11.74 -11.02 1.27
N HIS A 206 -12.01 -10.99 -0.03
CA HIS A 206 -12.61 -9.84 -0.72
C HIS A 206 -14.13 -10.03 -0.79
N PRO A 207 -14.93 -9.26 -0.02
CA PRO A 207 -16.36 -9.55 0.11
C PRO A 207 -17.15 -9.33 -1.19
N GLU A 208 -16.81 -8.34 -1.98
CA GLU A 208 -17.50 -8.04 -3.25
C GLU A 208 -17.21 -9.11 -4.31
N LYS A 209 -15.94 -9.52 -4.44
CA LYS A 209 -15.54 -10.61 -5.33
C LYS A 209 -15.95 -12.00 -4.79
N ARG A 210 -16.28 -12.11 -3.51
CA ARG A 210 -16.52 -13.36 -2.80
C ARG A 210 -15.39 -14.37 -2.98
N GLN A 211 -14.16 -13.87 -2.92
CA GLN A 211 -12.95 -14.59 -3.26
C GLN A 211 -11.84 -14.22 -2.27
N ASN A 212 -11.01 -15.17 -1.87
CA ASN A 212 -9.78 -14.88 -1.18
C ASN A 212 -8.80 -14.25 -2.17
N ILE A 213 -8.19 -13.15 -1.77
CA ILE A 213 -7.11 -12.46 -2.49
C ILE A 213 -5.85 -12.47 -1.64
N ALA A 214 -4.70 -12.36 -2.27
CA ALA A 214 -3.44 -12.21 -1.54
C ALA A 214 -2.38 -11.47 -2.34
N MET A 215 -1.50 -10.79 -1.64
CA MET A 215 -0.18 -10.44 -2.17
C MET A 215 0.82 -11.54 -1.81
N GLY A 216 1.78 -11.78 -2.68
CA GLY A 216 2.80 -12.79 -2.45
C GLY A 216 3.87 -12.80 -3.53
N TYR A 217 4.89 -13.56 -3.30
CA TYR A 217 6.05 -13.68 -4.18
C TYR A 217 6.04 -15.02 -4.91
N VAL A 218 6.17 -14.96 -6.23
CA VAL A 218 6.29 -16.13 -7.12
C VAL A 218 7.52 -16.00 -8.01
N PRO A 219 8.01 -17.10 -8.64
CA PRO A 219 9.15 -17.01 -9.55
C PRO A 219 8.96 -15.94 -10.63
N TYR A 220 9.95 -15.05 -10.76
CA TYR A 220 9.97 -14.04 -11.81
C TYR A 220 10.31 -14.69 -13.16
N GLU A 221 9.45 -14.51 -14.15
CA GLU A 221 9.59 -15.16 -15.46
C GLU A 221 10.15 -14.24 -16.55
N GLY A 222 10.45 -12.98 -16.20
CA GLY A 222 11.00 -12.01 -17.17
C GLY A 222 9.94 -11.17 -17.87
N ASN A 223 8.67 -11.24 -17.44
CA ASN A 223 7.59 -10.46 -18.04
C ASN A 223 7.72 -8.97 -17.68
N LEU A 224 7.52 -8.11 -18.68
CA LEU A 224 7.49 -6.67 -18.52
C LEU A 224 6.16 -6.11 -19.02
N ASN A 225 5.67 -5.05 -18.39
CA ASN A 225 4.54 -4.29 -18.89
C ASN A 225 4.95 -3.34 -20.04
N THR A 226 4.00 -2.64 -20.62
CA THR A 226 4.22 -1.70 -21.75
C THR A 226 5.16 -0.54 -21.42
N LYS A 227 5.40 -0.26 -20.13
CA LYS A 227 6.35 0.75 -19.65
C LYS A 227 7.71 0.17 -19.28
N GLY A 228 7.92 -1.14 -19.51
CA GLY A 228 9.17 -1.84 -19.21
C GLY A 228 9.39 -2.17 -17.73
N PHE A 229 8.33 -2.15 -16.89
CA PHE A 229 8.41 -2.59 -15.50
C PHE A 229 8.08 -4.07 -15.36
N PRO A 230 8.76 -4.79 -14.44
CA PRO A 230 8.49 -6.19 -14.16
C PRO A 230 7.04 -6.41 -13.68
N ILE A 231 6.45 -7.49 -14.18
CA ILE A 231 5.12 -7.94 -13.77
C ILE A 231 5.10 -9.45 -13.61
N GLY A 232 4.09 -9.95 -12.89
CA GLY A 232 3.80 -11.37 -12.80
C GLY A 232 3.29 -11.95 -14.12
N ASN A 233 3.33 -13.28 -14.22
CA ASN A 233 2.72 -14.01 -15.33
C ASN A 233 1.24 -14.20 -15.04
N PHE A 234 0.39 -13.25 -15.46
CA PHE A 234 -1.04 -13.27 -15.18
C PHE A 234 -1.73 -14.50 -15.78
N GLY A 235 -2.61 -15.11 -15.01
CA GLY A 235 -3.27 -16.37 -15.34
C GLY A 235 -2.47 -17.62 -14.97
N LYS A 236 -1.20 -17.50 -14.59
CA LYS A 236 -0.41 -18.66 -14.15
C LYS A 236 -0.97 -19.22 -12.85
N LYS A 237 -1.02 -20.55 -12.78
CA LYS A 237 -1.62 -21.29 -11.67
C LYS A 237 -0.53 -21.85 -10.74
N TYR A 238 -0.85 -21.81 -9.46
CA TYR A 238 -0.04 -22.33 -8.36
C TYR A 238 -0.93 -23.10 -7.36
N LYS A 239 -0.31 -23.74 -6.38
CA LYS A 239 -0.96 -24.27 -5.18
C LYS A 239 -0.47 -23.51 -3.96
N VAL A 240 -1.38 -23.11 -3.07
CA VAL A 240 -1.08 -22.44 -1.81
C VAL A 240 -1.42 -23.35 -0.65
N HIS A 241 -0.48 -23.46 0.29
CA HIS A 241 -0.61 -24.28 1.49
C HIS A 241 -1.19 -23.44 2.62
N LEU A 242 -2.51 -23.38 2.69
CA LEU A 242 -3.23 -22.65 3.73
C LEU A 242 -3.17 -23.38 5.08
N PRO A 243 -3.27 -22.66 6.22
CA PRO A 243 -3.54 -23.27 7.52
C PRO A 243 -4.79 -24.15 7.49
N LYS A 244 -4.78 -25.24 8.28
CA LYS A 244 -5.86 -26.24 8.30
C LYS A 244 -7.27 -25.66 8.54
N LYS A 245 -7.37 -24.55 9.29
CA LYS A 245 -8.65 -23.87 9.52
C LYS A 245 -9.31 -23.37 8.22
N TYR A 246 -8.53 -23.06 7.18
CA TYR A 246 -9.02 -22.60 5.88
C TYR A 246 -9.09 -23.69 4.83
N SER A 247 -8.16 -24.67 4.86
CA SER A 247 -8.19 -25.84 3.97
C SER A 247 -7.33 -26.97 4.51
N ASN A 248 -7.80 -28.22 4.33
CA ASN A 248 -7.03 -29.44 4.65
C ASN A 248 -6.06 -29.87 3.52
N LYS A 249 -6.15 -29.23 2.36
CA LYS A 249 -5.33 -29.53 1.18
C LYS A 249 -4.85 -28.21 0.56
N PRO A 250 -3.73 -28.22 -0.18
CA PRO A 250 -3.33 -27.06 -0.95
C PRO A 250 -4.45 -26.61 -1.89
N VAL A 251 -4.72 -25.29 -1.92
CA VAL A 251 -5.75 -24.69 -2.76
C VAL A 251 -5.18 -24.17 -4.06
N ASP A 252 -6.01 -24.07 -5.09
CA ASP A 252 -5.64 -23.42 -6.32
C ASP A 252 -5.46 -21.90 -6.10
N ALA A 253 -4.47 -21.36 -6.78
CA ALA A 253 -4.20 -19.93 -6.83
C ALA A 253 -3.91 -19.51 -8.27
N VAL A 254 -4.39 -18.33 -8.65
CA VAL A 254 -4.16 -17.76 -9.97
C VAL A 254 -3.52 -16.39 -9.81
N VAL A 255 -2.46 -16.11 -10.58
CA VAL A 255 -1.79 -14.82 -10.59
C VAL A 255 -2.68 -13.79 -11.28
N VAL A 256 -2.95 -12.68 -10.59
CA VAL A 256 -3.79 -11.58 -11.07
C VAL A 256 -3.07 -10.23 -10.89
N PRO A 257 -3.51 -9.17 -11.59
CA PRO A 257 -3.01 -7.83 -11.35
C PRO A 257 -3.31 -7.31 -9.94
N ILE A 258 -2.52 -6.33 -9.49
CA ILE A 258 -2.77 -5.48 -8.33
C ILE A 258 -3.02 -4.06 -8.87
N PRO A 259 -3.99 -3.30 -8.34
CA PRO A 259 -4.93 -3.59 -7.25
C PRO A 259 -6.03 -4.60 -7.62
N PHE A 260 -6.70 -5.15 -6.59
CA PHE A 260 -7.79 -6.14 -6.78
C PHE A 260 -9.15 -5.50 -6.99
N THR A 261 -9.30 -4.20 -6.79
CA THR A 261 -10.56 -3.45 -6.96
C THR A 261 -10.56 -2.71 -8.30
N GLU A 262 -11.61 -2.91 -9.10
CA GLU A 262 -11.81 -2.18 -10.36
C GLU A 262 -12.27 -0.72 -10.14
N SER A 263 -12.83 -0.42 -8.97
CA SER A 263 -13.33 0.91 -8.60
C SER A 263 -12.23 1.90 -8.21
N PHE A 264 -11.01 1.42 -8.00
CA PHE A 264 -9.88 2.25 -7.60
C PHE A 264 -9.19 2.88 -8.81
N ASN A 265 -9.21 4.22 -8.89
CA ASN A 265 -8.39 4.93 -9.85
C ASN A 265 -7.02 5.27 -9.22
N PRO A 266 -5.93 4.62 -9.65
CA PRO A 266 -4.61 4.86 -9.07
C PRO A 266 -4.09 6.29 -9.32
N ASN A 267 -4.66 7.02 -10.29
CA ASN A 267 -4.23 8.38 -10.62
C ASN A 267 -4.95 9.45 -9.77
N THR A 268 -6.19 9.22 -9.38
CA THR A 268 -6.96 10.17 -8.57
C THR A 268 -7.20 9.65 -7.15
N ARG A 269 -7.03 8.36 -6.93
CA ARG A 269 -7.42 7.64 -5.70
C ARG A 269 -8.85 7.97 -5.24
N GLU A 270 -9.69 8.28 -6.19
CA GLU A 270 -11.13 8.40 -5.98
C GLU A 270 -11.80 7.06 -6.24
N VAL A 271 -12.71 6.70 -5.37
CA VAL A 271 -13.63 5.57 -5.61
C VAL A 271 -14.65 6.07 -6.64
N LYS A 272 -14.77 5.35 -7.76
CA LYS A 272 -15.79 5.62 -8.77
C LYS A 272 -17.18 5.29 -8.24
#